data_ef15b81d15a49a8d9db7fa26199c2e82
#
_entry.id   ef15b81d15a49a8d9db7fa26199c2e82
#
_cell.length_a   1.000
_cell.length_b   1.000
_cell.length_c   1.000
_cell.angle_alpha   90.00
_cell.angle_beta   90.00
_cell.angle_gamma   90.00
#
_symmetry.space_group_name_H-M   'P 1'
#
loop_
_entity.id
_entity.type
_entity.pdbx_description
1 polymer ?
#
loop_
_entity_poly.entity_id
_entity_poly.type
_entity_poly.pdbx_seq_one_letter_code
_entity_poly.pdbx_strand_id
1 'polypeptide(L)'
;AEVISKPDCVLGLATGTSPIGTYDQLVEWNKKGDLDFSQVMTVNLDEYVGLNPDNEQSYHYFMKKNLFSRVNIDMKNTHVPDGAASDLAKACADYDSYIRLIGGIDLQLLGIGQNGHIGFNEPCDSFILDTHIVDLTENTIKANARLFENINEVPHKAITMGIRNIMQAHRI
;
A
#
# COMPACT_ATOMS: atom_id res chain seq x y z
N ALA A 1 -18.08 -4.31 -7.02
CA ALA A 1 -18.17 -4.62 -8.46
C ALA A 1 -16.95 -5.41 -8.94
N GLU A 2 -15.69 -4.90 -8.77
CA GLU A 2 -14.49 -5.51 -9.34
C GLU A 2 -14.31 -6.97 -8.92
N VAL A 3 -14.27 -7.24 -7.62
CA VAL A 3 -14.12 -8.61 -7.06
C VAL A 3 -15.19 -9.58 -7.55
N ILE A 4 -16.42 -9.08 -7.83
CA ILE A 4 -17.52 -9.92 -8.37
C ILE A 4 -17.32 -10.21 -9.84
N SER A 5 -16.93 -9.20 -10.63
CA SER A 5 -16.78 -9.34 -12.08
C SER A 5 -15.48 -10.06 -12.49
N LYS A 6 -14.44 -9.95 -11.67
CA LYS A 6 -13.12 -10.57 -11.85
C LYS A 6 -12.63 -11.10 -10.48
N PRO A 7 -12.96 -12.35 -10.12
CA PRO A 7 -12.60 -12.92 -8.83
C PRO A 7 -11.10 -12.95 -8.53
N ASP A 8 -10.26 -13.04 -9.54
CA ASP A 8 -8.80 -13.02 -9.51
C ASP A 8 -8.20 -11.62 -9.73
N CYS A 9 -8.98 -10.57 -9.48
CA CYS A 9 -8.53 -9.19 -9.69
C CYS A 9 -7.36 -8.80 -8.79
N VAL A 10 -6.57 -7.85 -9.27
CA VAL A 10 -5.50 -7.20 -8.52
C VAL A 10 -6.01 -5.86 -7.98
N LEU A 11 -6.06 -5.73 -6.66
CA LEU A 11 -6.45 -4.49 -5.99
C LEU A 11 -5.21 -3.73 -5.52
N GLY A 12 -5.06 -2.49 -5.96
CA GLY A 12 -4.13 -1.52 -5.40
C GLY A 12 -4.75 -0.86 -4.17
N LEU A 13 -4.10 -0.95 -3.02
CA LEU A 13 -4.64 -0.52 -1.74
C LEU A 13 -3.81 0.60 -1.11
N ALA A 14 -4.47 1.42 -0.32
CA ALA A 14 -3.88 2.53 0.42
C ALA A 14 -3.98 2.30 1.93
N THR A 15 -3.14 2.96 2.70
CA THR A 15 -3.16 2.98 4.16
C THR A 15 -3.68 4.33 4.69
N GLY A 16 -3.61 4.51 6.01
CA GLY A 16 -4.12 5.70 6.67
C GLY A 16 -5.58 5.57 7.15
N THR A 17 -6.11 6.63 7.69
CA THR A 17 -7.45 6.61 8.31
C THR A 17 -8.60 6.64 7.30
N SER A 18 -8.39 7.26 6.14
CA SER A 18 -9.43 7.49 5.13
C SER A 18 -10.03 6.20 4.56
N PRO A 19 -9.27 5.14 4.21
CA PRO A 19 -9.83 3.93 3.63
C PRO A 19 -10.44 2.96 4.66
N ILE A 20 -10.30 3.18 5.97
CA ILE A 20 -10.76 2.23 7.01
C ILE A 20 -12.24 1.89 6.84
N GLY A 21 -13.10 2.90 6.66
CA GLY A 21 -14.53 2.66 6.45
C GLY A 21 -14.85 1.81 5.21
N THR A 22 -14.05 1.96 4.15
CA THR A 22 -14.15 1.10 2.96
C THR A 22 -13.75 -0.34 3.31
N TYR A 23 -12.65 -0.53 4.03
CA TYR A 23 -12.21 -1.87 4.45
C TYR A 23 -13.22 -2.54 5.38
N ASP A 24 -13.78 -1.81 6.34
CA ASP A 24 -14.83 -2.34 7.20
C ASP A 24 -16.04 -2.81 6.38
N GLN A 25 -16.44 -2.05 5.37
CA GLN A 25 -17.55 -2.44 4.49
C GLN A 25 -17.21 -3.68 3.65
N LEU A 26 -15.98 -3.80 3.14
CA LEU A 26 -15.52 -4.99 2.40
C LEU A 26 -15.54 -6.23 3.31
N VAL A 27 -15.09 -6.09 4.56
CA VAL A 27 -15.16 -7.16 5.57
C VAL A 27 -16.60 -7.61 5.82
N GLU A 28 -17.53 -6.65 5.97
CA GLU A 28 -18.95 -7.00 6.18
C GLU A 28 -19.55 -7.73 4.99
N TRP A 29 -19.24 -7.33 3.76
CA TRP A 29 -19.69 -8.05 2.56
C TRP A 29 -19.05 -9.44 2.43
N ASN A 30 -17.79 -9.59 2.80
CA ASN A 30 -17.16 -10.91 2.83
C ASN A 30 -17.81 -11.82 3.87
N LYS A 31 -18.07 -11.34 5.10
CA LYS A 31 -18.75 -12.11 6.15
C LYS A 31 -20.15 -12.55 5.75
N LYS A 32 -20.86 -11.74 4.96
CA LYS A 32 -22.21 -12.06 4.43
C LYS A 32 -22.17 -13.03 3.25
N GLY A 33 -20.97 -13.29 2.68
CA GLY A 33 -20.82 -14.10 1.49
C GLY A 33 -21.10 -13.34 0.17
N ASP A 34 -21.27 -12.01 0.24
CA ASP A 34 -21.48 -11.16 -0.94
C ASP A 34 -20.18 -10.96 -1.75
N LEU A 35 -19.02 -11.04 -1.09
CA LEU A 35 -17.70 -10.94 -1.69
C LEU A 35 -16.81 -12.10 -1.27
N ASP A 36 -16.07 -12.66 -2.23
CA ASP A 36 -15.06 -13.70 -2.02
C ASP A 36 -13.67 -13.15 -2.40
N PHE A 37 -12.74 -13.14 -1.44
CA PHE A 37 -11.37 -12.66 -1.63
C PHE A 37 -10.36 -13.79 -1.86
N SER A 38 -10.79 -15.06 -1.90
CA SER A 38 -9.90 -16.22 -1.94
C SER A 38 -8.93 -16.23 -3.13
N GLN A 39 -9.29 -15.59 -4.25
CA GLN A 39 -8.44 -15.49 -5.43
C GLN A 39 -7.91 -14.08 -5.68
N VAL A 40 -8.34 -13.09 -4.90
CA VAL A 40 -7.91 -11.69 -5.04
C VAL A 40 -6.43 -11.58 -4.70
N MET A 41 -5.70 -10.78 -5.49
CA MET A 41 -4.36 -10.31 -5.19
C MET A 41 -4.38 -8.84 -4.78
N THR A 42 -3.46 -8.44 -3.91
CA THR A 42 -3.35 -7.04 -3.49
C THR A 42 -1.92 -6.54 -3.56
N VAL A 43 -1.78 -5.27 -3.93
CA VAL A 43 -0.52 -4.51 -3.86
C VAL A 43 -0.78 -3.20 -3.12
N ASN A 44 0.13 -2.78 -2.25
CA ASN A 44 0.01 -1.51 -1.53
C ASN A 44 0.88 -0.43 -2.17
N LEU A 45 0.51 0.84 -1.96
CA LEU A 45 1.23 2.01 -2.52
C LEU A 45 2.62 2.20 -1.92
N ASP A 46 2.79 1.89 -0.65
CA ASP A 46 3.98 2.31 0.09
C ASP A 46 4.21 1.49 1.37
N GLU A 47 5.41 1.64 1.94
CA GLU A 47 5.80 1.14 3.26
C GLU A 47 6.96 1.96 3.82
N TYR A 48 7.02 2.12 5.13
CA TYR A 48 8.15 2.74 5.81
C TYR A 48 9.41 1.90 5.73
N VAL A 49 10.55 2.56 5.50
CA VAL A 49 11.87 1.91 5.54
C VAL A 49 12.29 1.69 6.99
N GLY A 50 12.80 0.48 7.26
CA GLY A 50 13.39 0.10 8.55
C GLY A 50 12.39 -0.47 9.56
N LEU A 51 11.10 -0.52 9.25
CA LEU A 51 10.13 -1.18 10.11
C LEU A 51 9.99 -2.67 9.75
N ASN A 52 9.97 -3.51 10.79
CA ASN A 52 9.61 -4.92 10.63
C ASN A 52 8.11 -5.02 10.27
N PRO A 53 7.69 -5.95 9.39
CA PRO A 53 6.27 -6.15 9.04
C PRO A 53 5.33 -6.36 10.23
N ASP A 54 5.83 -6.89 11.36
CA ASP A 54 5.03 -7.07 12.58
C ASP A 54 5.03 -5.83 13.50
N ASN A 55 5.75 -4.76 13.16
CA ASN A 55 5.71 -3.50 13.89
C ASN A 55 4.32 -2.87 13.71
N GLU A 56 3.70 -2.44 14.81
CA GLU A 56 2.34 -1.88 14.81
C GLU A 56 2.18 -0.61 13.94
N GLN A 57 3.30 0.05 13.62
CA GLN A 57 3.34 1.24 12.78
C GLN A 57 3.65 0.94 11.31
N SER A 58 3.98 -0.32 10.95
CA SER A 58 4.18 -0.69 9.55
C SER A 58 2.84 -0.72 8.79
N TYR A 59 2.89 -0.44 7.50
CA TYR A 59 1.71 -0.55 6.64
C TYR A 59 1.32 -2.00 6.39
N HIS A 60 2.28 -2.91 6.44
CA HIS A 60 2.00 -4.34 6.44
C HIS A 60 1.11 -4.73 7.63
N TYR A 61 1.46 -4.31 8.86
CA TYR A 61 0.64 -4.53 10.06
C TYR A 61 -0.73 -3.85 9.93
N PHE A 62 -0.76 -2.60 9.44
CA PHE A 62 -1.99 -1.87 9.22
C PHE A 62 -2.97 -2.65 8.32
N MET A 63 -2.48 -3.16 7.18
CA MET A 63 -3.31 -3.91 6.24
C MET A 63 -3.77 -5.24 6.82
N LYS A 64 -2.89 -5.96 7.52
CA LYS A 64 -3.24 -7.20 8.23
C LYS A 64 -4.36 -6.96 9.24
N LYS A 65 -4.26 -5.92 10.04
CA LYS A 65 -5.25 -5.56 11.09
C LYS A 65 -6.58 -5.10 10.51
N ASN A 66 -6.56 -4.26 9.47
CA ASN A 66 -7.77 -3.59 8.99
C ASN A 66 -8.51 -4.35 7.88
N LEU A 67 -7.82 -5.24 7.14
CA LEU A 67 -8.43 -5.98 6.03
C LEU A 67 -8.01 -7.45 5.99
N PHE A 68 -6.72 -7.77 5.83
CA PHE A 68 -6.29 -9.09 5.38
C PHE A 68 -6.67 -10.22 6.36
N SER A 69 -6.54 -10.03 7.67
CA SER A 69 -6.94 -11.03 8.66
C SER A 69 -8.45 -11.08 8.92
N ARG A 70 -9.23 -10.21 8.28
CA ARG A 70 -10.68 -10.08 8.50
C ARG A 70 -11.53 -10.57 7.32
N VAL A 71 -10.87 -10.94 6.21
CA VAL A 71 -11.48 -11.52 5.00
C VAL A 71 -10.81 -12.85 4.66
N ASN A 72 -11.35 -13.59 3.69
CA ASN A 72 -10.83 -14.90 3.30
C ASN A 72 -9.72 -14.85 2.23
N ILE A 73 -8.91 -13.78 2.20
CA ILE A 73 -7.79 -13.67 1.28
C ILE A 73 -6.65 -14.63 1.67
N ASP A 74 -5.99 -15.25 0.67
CA ASP A 74 -4.73 -15.96 0.95
C ASP A 74 -3.63 -14.90 1.18
N MET A 75 -2.96 -14.97 2.35
CA MET A 75 -1.88 -14.05 2.70
C MET A 75 -0.72 -14.04 1.69
N LYS A 76 -0.54 -15.11 0.91
CA LYS A 76 0.45 -15.17 -0.17
C LYS A 76 0.11 -14.24 -1.34
N ASN A 77 -1.14 -13.84 -1.45
CA ASN A 77 -1.62 -12.93 -2.48
C ASN A 77 -1.60 -11.46 -2.02
N THR A 78 -1.07 -11.18 -0.82
CA THR A 78 -1.00 -9.81 -0.28
C THR A 78 0.44 -9.30 -0.33
N HIS A 79 0.65 -8.15 -0.98
CA HIS A 79 1.98 -7.59 -1.20
C HIS A 79 2.05 -6.14 -0.79
N VAL A 80 2.98 -5.87 0.13
CA VAL A 80 3.36 -4.53 0.57
C VAL A 80 4.84 -4.37 0.24
N PRO A 81 5.34 -3.20 -0.17
CA PRO A 81 6.76 -3.01 -0.43
C PRO A 81 7.62 -3.44 0.76
N ASP A 82 8.76 -4.09 0.51
CA ASP A 82 9.65 -4.56 1.57
C ASP A 82 10.58 -3.44 2.06
N GLY A 83 10.10 -2.67 3.03
CA GLY A 83 10.87 -1.59 3.67
C GLY A 83 11.99 -2.09 4.61
N ALA A 84 12.01 -3.39 4.94
CA ALA A 84 13.04 -4.01 5.78
C ALA A 84 14.16 -4.68 4.98
N ALA A 85 14.09 -4.67 3.65
CA ALA A 85 15.08 -5.28 2.78
C ALA A 85 16.49 -4.69 2.97
N SER A 86 17.51 -5.54 2.90
CA SER A 86 18.92 -5.10 2.97
C SER A 86 19.35 -4.30 1.72
N ASP A 87 18.72 -4.54 0.58
CA ASP A 87 18.91 -3.81 -0.68
C ASP A 87 17.56 -3.22 -1.11
N LEU A 88 17.32 -1.98 -0.70
CA LEU A 88 16.07 -1.28 -0.97
C LEU A 88 15.89 -0.95 -2.47
N ALA A 89 16.98 -0.71 -3.20
CA ALA A 89 16.89 -0.45 -4.64
C ALA A 89 16.41 -1.71 -5.38
N LYS A 90 16.95 -2.86 -5.01
CA LYS A 90 16.48 -4.15 -5.52
C LYS A 90 15.03 -4.42 -5.12
N ALA A 91 14.64 -4.15 -3.88
CA ALA A 91 13.27 -4.34 -3.41
C ALA A 91 12.27 -3.50 -4.23
N CYS A 92 12.60 -2.25 -4.55
CA CYS A 92 11.81 -1.39 -5.44
C CYS A 92 11.66 -2.00 -6.85
N ALA A 93 12.77 -2.44 -7.45
CA ALA A 93 12.76 -3.04 -8.79
C ALA A 93 12.01 -4.39 -8.84
N ASP A 94 12.15 -5.21 -7.80
CA ASP A 94 11.44 -6.47 -7.66
C ASP A 94 9.93 -6.22 -7.51
N TYR A 95 9.54 -5.19 -6.77
CA TYR A 95 8.14 -4.82 -6.58
C TYR A 95 7.47 -4.40 -7.89
N ASP A 96 8.12 -3.54 -8.69
CA ASP A 96 7.63 -3.18 -10.02
C ASP A 96 7.57 -4.38 -10.96
N SER A 97 8.56 -5.27 -10.88
CA SER A 97 8.59 -6.49 -11.69
C SER A 97 7.47 -7.44 -11.30
N TYR A 98 7.16 -7.54 -10.02
CA TYR A 98 6.05 -8.33 -9.51
C TYR A 98 4.70 -7.78 -10.02
N ILE A 99 4.46 -6.46 -9.92
CA ILE A 99 3.22 -5.85 -10.42
C ILE A 99 3.03 -6.13 -11.91
N ARG A 100 4.11 -6.04 -12.72
CA ARG A 100 4.04 -6.40 -14.14
C ARG A 100 3.75 -7.89 -14.36
N LEU A 101 4.37 -8.76 -13.57
CA LEU A 101 4.20 -10.23 -13.69
C LEU A 101 2.76 -10.67 -13.43
N ILE A 102 2.08 -10.04 -12.47
CA ILE A 102 0.67 -10.35 -12.14
C ILE A 102 -0.33 -9.67 -13.07
N GLY A 103 0.13 -8.97 -14.11
CA GLY A 103 -0.71 -8.33 -15.13
C GLY A 103 -1.13 -6.88 -14.83
N GLY A 104 -0.53 -6.25 -13.83
CA GLY A 104 -0.87 -4.87 -13.41
C GLY A 104 -2.00 -4.81 -12.39
N ILE A 105 -2.54 -3.62 -12.18
CA ILE A 105 -3.57 -3.33 -11.17
C ILE A 105 -4.92 -3.14 -11.86
N ASP A 106 -5.94 -3.91 -11.46
CA ASP A 106 -7.29 -3.78 -12.01
C ASP A 106 -8.03 -2.56 -11.44
N LEU A 107 -7.93 -2.37 -10.13
CA LEU A 107 -8.54 -1.23 -9.44
C LEU A 107 -7.59 -0.69 -8.37
N GLN A 108 -7.19 0.57 -8.50
CA GLN A 108 -6.35 1.28 -7.53
C GLN A 108 -7.19 2.19 -6.64
N LEU A 109 -7.15 1.96 -5.34
CA LEU A 109 -7.67 2.88 -4.34
C LEU A 109 -6.58 3.91 -4.01
N LEU A 110 -6.90 5.20 -4.15
CA LEU A 110 -5.99 6.30 -3.86
C LEU A 110 -6.57 7.26 -2.81
N GLY A 111 -5.68 7.81 -1.99
CA GLY A 111 -5.89 9.06 -1.29
C GLY A 111 -5.14 10.20 -2.00
N ILE A 112 -5.64 11.43 -1.89
CA ILE A 112 -4.94 12.64 -2.35
C ILE A 112 -4.61 13.48 -1.12
N GLY A 113 -3.31 13.78 -0.93
CA GLY A 113 -2.86 14.66 0.14
C GLY A 113 -3.29 16.12 -0.08
N GLN A 114 -3.18 16.96 0.96
CA GLN A 114 -3.59 18.38 0.88
C GLN A 114 -2.84 19.17 -0.18
N ASN A 115 -1.61 18.81 -0.49
CA ASN A 115 -0.78 19.41 -1.53
C ASN A 115 -0.83 18.65 -2.87
N GLY A 116 -1.71 17.65 -2.99
CA GLY A 116 -1.88 16.85 -4.21
C GLY A 116 -0.99 15.62 -4.31
N HIS A 117 -0.23 15.24 -3.28
CA HIS A 117 0.58 14.03 -3.31
C HIS A 117 -0.28 12.76 -3.34
N ILE A 118 0.25 11.71 -3.99
CA ILE A 118 -0.32 10.36 -4.05
C ILE A 118 0.73 9.39 -3.51
N GLY A 119 0.37 8.60 -2.48
CA GLY A 119 1.36 7.85 -1.71
C GLY A 119 2.36 8.81 -1.09
N PHE A 120 3.66 8.57 -1.26
CA PHE A 120 4.70 9.56 -0.92
C PHE A 120 5.29 10.28 -2.15
N ASN A 121 4.56 10.30 -3.28
CA ASN A 121 4.94 11.09 -4.45
C ASN A 121 4.54 12.55 -4.24
N GLU A 122 5.46 13.36 -3.74
CA GLU A 122 5.26 14.80 -3.54
C GLU A 122 5.23 15.56 -4.87
N PRO A 123 4.54 16.73 -4.94
CA PRO A 123 4.57 17.59 -6.11
C PRO A 123 6.02 17.97 -6.48
N CYS A 124 6.37 17.76 -7.75
CA CYS A 124 7.70 18.05 -8.29
C CYS A 124 7.59 18.38 -9.79
N ASP A 125 8.69 18.90 -10.37
CA ASP A 125 8.75 19.29 -11.79
C ASP A 125 8.66 18.09 -12.75
N SER A 126 8.97 16.88 -12.27
CA SER A 126 8.91 15.64 -13.05
C SER A 126 8.50 14.47 -12.17
N PHE A 127 7.65 13.59 -12.70
CA PHE A 127 7.21 12.40 -11.98
C PHE A 127 8.29 11.31 -12.00
N ILE A 128 8.52 10.69 -10.84
CA ILE A 128 9.29 9.44 -10.76
C ILE A 128 8.36 8.29 -11.17
N LEU A 129 8.75 7.57 -12.21
CA LEU A 129 7.87 6.59 -12.85
C LEU A 129 7.85 5.25 -12.12
N ASP A 130 9.00 4.81 -11.63
CA ASP A 130 9.16 3.50 -10.98
C ASP A 130 9.05 3.61 -9.47
N THR A 131 8.80 2.50 -8.81
CA THR A 131 8.84 2.40 -7.33
C THR A 131 10.22 2.83 -6.84
N HIS A 132 10.23 3.69 -5.83
CA HIS A 132 11.46 4.34 -5.38
C HIS A 132 11.45 4.65 -3.89
N ILE A 133 12.61 4.99 -3.36
CA ILE A 133 12.81 5.42 -1.99
C ILE A 133 12.64 6.94 -1.93
N VAL A 134 11.89 7.41 -0.95
CA VAL A 134 11.70 8.85 -0.67
C VAL A 134 12.19 9.19 0.73
N ASP A 135 12.75 10.37 0.89
CA ASP A 135 12.95 10.98 2.21
C ASP A 135 11.64 11.64 2.66
N LEU A 136 11.20 11.31 3.88
CA LEU A 136 9.97 11.89 4.43
C LEU A 136 10.19 13.35 4.81
N THR A 137 9.18 14.17 4.55
CA THR A 137 9.24 15.59 4.95
C THR A 137 9.23 15.73 6.48
N GLU A 138 9.82 16.81 6.99
CA GLU A 138 9.79 17.09 8.43
C GLU A 138 8.36 17.12 9.00
N ASN A 139 7.40 17.60 8.23
CA ASN A 139 6.00 17.63 8.62
C ASN A 139 5.44 16.22 8.79
N THR A 140 5.77 15.29 7.87
CA THR A 140 5.37 13.89 7.94
C THR A 140 6.02 13.21 9.16
N ILE A 141 7.32 13.44 9.39
CA ILE A 141 8.04 12.89 10.54
C ILE A 141 7.42 13.40 11.86
N LYS A 142 7.16 14.70 11.97
CA LYS A 142 6.51 15.30 13.16
C LYS A 142 5.09 14.78 13.38
N ALA A 143 4.31 14.63 12.31
CA ALA A 143 2.96 14.07 12.39
C ALA A 143 2.96 12.61 12.84
N ASN A 144 3.97 11.84 12.46
CA ASN A 144 4.12 10.44 12.82
C ASN A 144 4.73 10.23 14.20
N ALA A 145 5.49 11.22 14.74
CA ALA A 145 6.18 11.11 16.02
C ALA A 145 5.27 10.68 17.19
N ARG A 146 4.00 11.07 17.15
CA ARG A 146 2.98 10.67 18.15
C ARG A 146 2.67 9.17 18.17
N LEU A 147 3.06 8.44 17.13
CA LEU A 147 2.80 7.01 16.96
C LEU A 147 3.95 6.14 17.49
N PHE A 148 5.07 6.74 17.87
CA PHE A 148 6.27 6.07 18.33
C PHE A 148 6.61 6.50 19.76
N GLU A 149 7.21 5.61 20.54
CA GLU A 149 7.63 5.92 21.91
C GLU A 149 8.81 6.91 21.94
N ASN A 150 9.68 6.81 20.91
CA ASN A 150 10.86 7.68 20.78
C ASN A 150 10.91 8.31 19.39
N ILE A 151 11.23 9.61 19.33
CA ILE A 151 11.39 10.36 18.08
C ILE A 151 12.43 9.72 17.13
N ASN A 152 13.45 9.06 17.69
CA ASN A 152 14.49 8.39 16.91
C ASN A 152 14.02 7.09 16.22
N GLU A 153 12.84 6.58 16.59
CA GLU A 153 12.23 5.40 16.00
C GLU A 153 11.32 5.74 14.82
N VAL A 154 11.03 7.03 14.65
CA VAL A 154 10.19 7.51 13.55
C VAL A 154 10.95 7.30 12.24
N PRO A 155 10.37 6.59 11.26
CA PRO A 155 11.01 6.42 9.97
C PRO A 155 11.29 7.76 9.29
N HIS A 156 12.44 7.86 8.66
CA HIS A 156 12.84 9.04 7.86
C HIS A 156 12.67 8.79 6.36
N LYS A 157 12.45 7.54 5.97
CA LYS A 157 12.32 7.12 4.56
C LYS A 157 11.13 6.18 4.40
N ALA A 158 10.61 6.16 3.18
CA ALA A 158 9.61 5.19 2.74
C ALA A 158 9.96 4.67 1.34
N ILE A 159 9.43 3.49 0.99
CA ILE A 159 9.30 3.03 -0.39
C ILE A 159 7.92 3.46 -0.85
N THR A 160 7.81 4.06 -2.03
CA THR A 160 6.53 4.43 -2.62
C THR A 160 6.44 3.94 -4.07
N MET A 161 5.27 3.43 -4.45
CA MET A 161 4.95 3.06 -5.82
C MET A 161 5.07 4.30 -6.72
N GLY A 162 5.79 4.16 -7.83
CA GLY A 162 5.94 5.23 -8.80
C GLY A 162 4.67 5.49 -9.60
N ILE A 163 4.59 6.66 -10.21
CA ILE A 163 3.40 7.14 -10.94
C ILE A 163 3.03 6.21 -12.11
N ARG A 164 4.00 5.51 -12.71
CA ARG A 164 3.72 4.59 -13.83
C ARG A 164 2.72 3.51 -13.45
N ASN A 165 2.98 2.75 -12.38
CA ASN A 165 2.12 1.64 -11.96
C ASN A 165 0.73 2.14 -11.53
N ILE A 166 0.67 3.31 -10.88
CA ILE A 166 -0.59 3.95 -10.49
C ILE A 166 -1.41 4.30 -11.73
N MET A 167 -0.81 5.01 -12.70
CA MET A 167 -1.52 5.48 -13.90
C MET A 167 -1.82 4.38 -14.92
N GLN A 168 -1.16 3.22 -14.82
CA GLN A 168 -1.43 2.04 -15.63
C GLN A 168 -2.51 1.14 -15.05
N ALA A 169 -3.01 1.44 -13.85
CA ALA A 169 -4.17 0.73 -13.31
C ALA A 169 -5.38 0.90 -14.25
N HIS A 170 -6.14 -0.18 -14.44
CA HIS A 170 -7.30 -0.17 -15.35
C HIS A 170 -8.38 0.80 -14.88
N ARG A 171 -8.49 0.97 -13.55
CA ARG A 171 -9.39 1.94 -12.88
C ARG A 171 -8.70 2.55 -11.67
N ILE A 172 -9.01 3.81 -11.41
CA ILE A 172 -8.58 4.55 -10.23
C ILE A 172 -9.81 5.12 -9.54
#